data_1e9a99b76ad3bdc3e3e0ac43ccdb821c
#
_entry.id   1e9a99b76ad3bdc3e3e0ac43ccdb821c
#
_cell.length_a   1.000
_cell.length_b   1.000
_cell.length_c   1.000
_cell.angle_alpha   90.00
_cell.angle_beta   90.00
_cell.angle_gamma   90.00
#
_symmetry.space_group_name_H-M   'P 1'
#
loop_
_entity.id
_entity.type
_entity.pdbx_description
1 polymer ?
#
loop_
_entity_poly.entity_id
_entity_poly.type
_entity_poly.pdbx_seq_one_letter_code
_entity_poly.pdbx_strand_id
1 'polypeptide(L)'
;MTFLLVHGAWCGAWAWDCLTPKLDERGISYQTIDLPGHGNNKRSMWSVSLADYANAVVDSANSIDGPVIAVGHSMGGIVVSEAAARAPSVFQALTYLAAFLPKSGDRLASLAAKDKESKLDGGIKMNLLRGSSTLKEHCLDDALFNQCSEEDARTGKSLLGENPIRPVLSGVNLKDQFEAIPKHYIRCMADQAITPSHQEWMANRYKLKSFQDIDSGHMAAHSAPEEVAEALTKIRSLESDANII
;
A
#
# COMPACT_ATOMS: atom_id res chain seq x y z
N MET A 1 -13.31 15.24 0.47
CA MET A 1 -11.97 14.59 0.50
C MET A 1 -12.17 13.10 0.71
N THR A 2 -11.65 12.28 -0.20
CA THR A 2 -11.86 10.84 -0.24
C THR A 2 -10.53 10.10 -0.20
N PHE A 3 -10.44 9.03 0.59
CA PHE A 3 -9.28 8.15 0.58
C PHE A 3 -9.42 7.10 -0.52
N LEU A 4 -8.44 7.01 -1.42
CA LEU A 4 -8.32 5.92 -2.38
C LEU A 4 -7.36 4.86 -1.82
N LEU A 5 -7.90 3.70 -1.47
CA LEU A 5 -7.20 2.62 -0.76
C LEU A 5 -6.63 1.60 -1.76
N VAL A 6 -5.30 1.52 -1.83
CA VAL A 6 -4.55 0.70 -2.78
C VAL A 6 -3.82 -0.43 -2.04
N HIS A 7 -4.21 -1.66 -2.32
CA HIS A 7 -3.72 -2.85 -1.62
C HIS A 7 -2.27 -3.24 -1.95
N GLY A 8 -1.71 -4.14 -1.14
CA GLY A 8 -0.39 -4.73 -1.30
C GLY A 8 -0.33 -5.90 -2.29
N ALA A 9 0.86 -6.50 -2.41
CA ALA A 9 1.08 -7.70 -3.20
C ALA A 9 0.22 -8.87 -2.70
N TRP A 10 -0.17 -9.76 -3.62
CA TRP A 10 -1.01 -10.95 -3.39
C TRP A 10 -2.43 -10.67 -2.87
N CYS A 11 -2.75 -9.43 -2.53
CA CYS A 11 -4.05 -9.00 -2.00
C CYS A 11 -5.01 -8.55 -3.11
N GLY A 12 -6.16 -8.03 -2.70
CA GLY A 12 -7.17 -7.33 -3.48
C GLY A 12 -7.84 -6.28 -2.60
N ALA A 13 -8.94 -5.70 -3.06
CA ALA A 13 -9.73 -4.72 -2.32
C ALA A 13 -10.18 -5.24 -0.94
N TRP A 14 -10.35 -6.55 -0.78
CA TRP A 14 -10.68 -7.22 0.48
C TRP A 14 -9.70 -6.92 1.62
N ALA A 15 -8.44 -6.52 1.30
CA ALA A 15 -7.45 -6.16 2.30
C ALA A 15 -7.88 -4.98 3.20
N TRP A 16 -8.97 -4.31 2.86
CA TRP A 16 -9.53 -3.17 3.58
C TRP A 16 -10.84 -3.47 4.31
N ASP A 17 -11.36 -4.71 4.22
CA ASP A 17 -12.71 -5.05 4.69
C ASP A 17 -12.92 -4.83 6.21
N CYS A 18 -11.88 -5.02 7.05
CA CYS A 18 -11.98 -4.73 8.48
C CYS A 18 -11.83 -3.22 8.79
N LEU A 19 -11.16 -2.45 7.92
CA LEU A 19 -10.99 -1.01 8.09
C LEU A 19 -12.23 -0.21 7.63
N THR A 20 -12.84 -0.60 6.52
CA THR A 20 -13.90 0.22 5.90
C THR A 20 -15.09 0.48 6.82
N PRO A 21 -15.57 -0.45 7.68
CA PRO A 21 -16.60 -0.14 8.67
C PRO A 21 -16.16 0.95 9.67
N LYS A 22 -14.88 1.00 10.02
CA LYS A 22 -14.34 2.00 10.94
C LYS A 22 -14.26 3.40 10.31
N LEU A 23 -14.08 3.45 9.00
CA LEU A 23 -14.15 4.70 8.23
C LEU A 23 -15.61 5.18 8.11
N ASP A 24 -16.56 4.27 7.87
CA ASP A 24 -17.99 4.57 7.81
C ASP A 24 -18.49 5.15 9.14
N GLU A 25 -18.13 4.53 10.29
CA GLU A 25 -18.43 5.02 11.63
C GLU A 25 -17.97 6.48 11.87
N ARG A 26 -16.91 6.92 11.17
CA ARG A 26 -16.32 8.25 11.26
C ARG A 26 -16.77 9.22 10.16
N GLY A 27 -17.67 8.79 9.28
CA GLY A 27 -18.09 9.57 8.13
C GLY A 27 -16.93 9.94 7.20
N ILE A 28 -15.99 9.03 7.02
CA ILE A 28 -14.82 9.18 6.14
C ILE A 28 -15.13 8.51 4.80
N SER A 29 -15.13 9.29 3.73
CA SER A 29 -15.31 8.77 2.37
C SER A 29 -14.06 8.03 1.92
N TYR A 30 -14.25 6.86 1.31
CA TYR A 30 -13.19 6.05 0.74
C TYR A 30 -13.64 5.34 -0.54
N GLN A 31 -12.67 4.89 -1.30
CA GLN A 31 -12.85 3.97 -2.43
C GLN A 31 -11.74 2.93 -2.38
N THR A 32 -12.08 1.65 -2.56
CA THR A 32 -11.13 0.54 -2.70
C THR A 32 -11.02 0.14 -4.15
N ILE A 33 -9.86 -0.38 -4.58
CA ILE A 33 -9.67 -0.88 -5.94
C ILE A 33 -9.01 -2.25 -5.94
N ASP A 34 -9.34 -3.06 -6.94
CA ASP A 34 -8.54 -4.22 -7.33
C ASP A 34 -7.57 -3.82 -8.43
N LEU A 35 -6.27 -3.87 -8.16
CA LEU A 35 -5.24 -3.62 -9.18
C LEU A 35 -5.31 -4.67 -10.30
N PRO A 36 -4.91 -4.35 -11.54
CA PRO A 36 -4.87 -5.31 -12.63
C PRO A 36 -4.14 -6.62 -12.27
N GLY A 37 -4.81 -7.75 -12.47
CA GLY A 37 -4.31 -9.08 -12.09
C GLY A 37 -4.61 -9.51 -10.66
N HIS A 38 -5.30 -8.67 -9.86
CA HIS A 38 -5.66 -8.95 -8.47
C HIS A 38 -7.18 -8.99 -8.28
N GLY A 39 -7.62 -9.62 -7.20
CA GLY A 39 -9.01 -9.65 -6.80
C GLY A 39 -9.95 -10.02 -7.95
N ASN A 40 -10.91 -9.17 -8.25
CA ASN A 40 -11.87 -9.33 -9.35
C ASN A 40 -11.35 -8.77 -10.69
N ASN A 41 -10.27 -8.00 -10.71
CA ASN A 41 -9.67 -7.44 -11.92
C ASN A 41 -8.75 -8.46 -12.61
N LYS A 42 -9.33 -9.47 -13.22
CA LYS A 42 -8.58 -10.58 -13.85
C LYS A 42 -7.86 -10.15 -15.12
N ARG A 43 -6.55 -10.31 -15.13
CA ARG A 43 -5.67 -10.10 -16.29
C ARG A 43 -4.58 -11.17 -16.34
N SER A 44 -4.00 -11.40 -17.52
CA SER A 44 -2.82 -12.25 -17.65
C SER A 44 -1.65 -11.64 -16.86
N MET A 45 -1.03 -12.42 -15.98
CA MET A 45 0.05 -11.95 -15.12
C MET A 45 1.23 -11.37 -15.91
N TRP A 46 1.53 -11.94 -17.09
CA TRP A 46 2.58 -11.44 -17.98
C TRP A 46 2.26 -10.08 -18.62
N SER A 47 0.97 -9.76 -18.79
CA SER A 47 0.56 -8.49 -19.42
C SER A 47 0.55 -7.30 -18.47
N VAL A 48 0.62 -7.55 -17.16
CA VAL A 48 0.52 -6.49 -16.13
C VAL A 48 1.88 -5.83 -15.93
N SER A 49 1.92 -4.51 -16.02
CA SER A 49 3.08 -3.66 -15.74
C SER A 49 2.82 -2.72 -14.56
N LEU A 50 3.87 -2.08 -14.03
CA LEU A 50 3.71 -1.02 -13.03
C LEU A 50 2.93 0.18 -13.59
N ALA A 51 3.05 0.44 -14.90
CA ALA A 51 2.27 1.47 -15.59
C ALA A 51 0.77 1.16 -15.58
N ASP A 52 0.38 -0.12 -15.75
CA ASP A 52 -1.03 -0.51 -15.67
C ASP A 52 -1.59 -0.31 -14.27
N TYR A 53 -0.81 -0.60 -13.23
CA TYR A 53 -1.19 -0.33 -11.83
C TYR A 53 -1.38 1.17 -11.59
N ALA A 54 -0.40 1.98 -12.01
CA ALA A 54 -0.45 3.42 -11.85
C ALA A 54 -1.65 4.04 -12.60
N ASN A 55 -1.92 3.60 -13.83
CA ASN A 55 -3.07 4.06 -14.60
C ASN A 55 -4.39 3.69 -13.91
N ALA A 56 -4.53 2.47 -13.38
CA ALA A 56 -5.74 2.07 -12.65
C ALA A 56 -5.99 2.96 -11.42
N VAL A 57 -4.93 3.35 -10.70
CA VAL A 57 -5.03 4.28 -9.57
C VAL A 57 -5.41 5.69 -10.04
N VAL A 58 -4.82 6.20 -11.12
CA VAL A 58 -5.15 7.52 -11.69
C VAL A 58 -6.59 7.55 -12.20
N ASP A 59 -7.02 6.52 -12.93
CA ASP A 59 -8.38 6.42 -13.46
C ASP A 59 -9.42 6.38 -12.32
N SER A 60 -9.11 5.62 -11.28
CA SER A 60 -9.94 5.52 -10.08
C SER A 60 -10.02 6.87 -9.34
N ALA A 61 -8.88 7.55 -9.18
CA ALA A 61 -8.84 8.86 -8.55
C ALA A 61 -9.61 9.93 -9.34
N ASN A 62 -9.53 9.90 -10.67
CA ASN A 62 -10.29 10.80 -11.55
C ASN A 62 -11.81 10.55 -11.52
N SER A 63 -12.26 9.37 -11.08
CA SER A 63 -13.70 9.07 -10.92
C SER A 63 -14.28 9.58 -9.60
N ILE A 64 -13.44 10.09 -8.71
CA ILE A 64 -13.83 10.61 -7.39
C ILE A 64 -14.05 12.13 -7.47
N ASP A 65 -15.21 12.57 -7.02
CA ASP A 65 -15.47 14.00 -6.90
C ASP A 65 -14.70 14.61 -5.73
N GLY A 66 -13.93 15.66 -6.03
CA GLY A 66 -13.17 16.43 -5.04
C GLY A 66 -11.78 15.88 -4.71
N PRO A 67 -11.16 16.37 -3.62
CA PRO A 67 -9.76 16.05 -3.31
C PRO A 67 -9.55 14.59 -2.92
N VAL A 68 -8.47 13.97 -3.45
CA VAL A 68 -8.12 12.56 -3.23
C VAL A 68 -6.82 12.44 -2.44
N ILE A 69 -6.83 11.62 -1.38
CA ILE A 69 -5.64 11.14 -0.69
C ILE A 69 -5.47 9.66 -1.06
N ALA A 70 -4.40 9.33 -1.78
CA ALA A 70 -4.12 7.92 -2.07
C ALA A 70 -3.39 7.26 -0.89
N VAL A 71 -3.91 6.12 -0.43
CA VAL A 71 -3.31 5.30 0.64
C VAL A 71 -2.75 4.04 0.01
N GLY A 72 -1.44 3.88 0.04
CA GLY A 72 -0.77 2.67 -0.44
C GLY A 72 -0.35 1.78 0.74
N HIS A 73 -0.84 0.54 0.77
CA HIS A 73 -0.37 -0.48 1.70
C HIS A 73 0.72 -1.33 1.04
N SER A 74 1.83 -1.57 1.75
CA SER A 74 2.88 -2.51 1.28
C SER A 74 3.38 -2.15 -0.14
N MET A 75 3.26 -3.05 -1.13
CA MET A 75 3.51 -2.78 -2.56
C MET A 75 2.72 -1.57 -3.06
N GLY A 76 1.53 -1.33 -2.53
CA GLY A 76 0.69 -0.19 -2.89
C GLY A 76 1.40 1.16 -2.79
N GLY A 77 2.40 1.28 -1.91
CA GLY A 77 3.22 2.49 -1.81
C GLY A 77 4.02 2.80 -3.08
N ILE A 78 4.61 1.79 -3.72
CA ILE A 78 5.24 1.93 -5.05
C ILE A 78 4.22 2.37 -6.09
N VAL A 79 3.02 1.77 -6.04
CA VAL A 79 1.97 2.03 -7.02
C VAL A 79 1.44 3.46 -6.93
N VAL A 80 1.11 3.95 -5.72
CA VAL A 80 0.64 5.32 -5.53
C VAL A 80 1.73 6.34 -5.84
N SER A 81 3.00 6.01 -5.61
CA SER A 81 4.13 6.86 -5.99
C SER A 81 4.25 7.01 -7.50
N GLU A 82 4.17 5.91 -8.26
CA GLU A 82 4.21 5.95 -9.73
C GLU A 82 2.97 6.64 -10.30
N ALA A 83 1.78 6.42 -9.73
CA ALA A 83 0.54 7.10 -10.13
C ALA A 83 0.65 8.62 -9.92
N ALA A 84 1.14 9.05 -8.76
CA ALA A 84 1.31 10.46 -8.45
C ALA A 84 2.40 11.15 -9.31
N ALA A 85 3.45 10.42 -9.70
CA ALA A 85 4.45 10.94 -10.64
C ALA A 85 3.91 11.15 -12.06
N ARG A 86 2.87 10.36 -12.46
CA ARG A 86 2.21 10.47 -13.76
C ARG A 86 1.14 11.56 -13.80
N ALA A 87 0.39 11.70 -12.74
CA ALA A 87 -0.72 12.63 -12.63
C ALA A 87 -0.69 13.38 -11.28
N PRO A 88 0.31 14.24 -11.04
CA PRO A 88 0.53 14.84 -9.71
C PRO A 88 -0.62 15.72 -9.25
N SER A 89 -1.35 16.36 -10.16
CA SER A 89 -2.48 17.25 -9.84
C SER A 89 -3.74 16.51 -9.37
N VAL A 90 -3.79 15.18 -9.53
CA VAL A 90 -4.95 14.36 -9.14
C VAL A 90 -4.95 14.08 -7.63
N PHE A 91 -3.78 14.09 -7.00
CA PHE A 91 -3.62 13.72 -5.60
C PHE A 91 -3.31 14.92 -4.72
N GLN A 92 -4.13 15.15 -3.71
CA GLN A 92 -3.87 16.16 -2.68
C GLN A 92 -2.72 15.73 -1.77
N ALA A 93 -2.67 14.46 -1.38
CA ALA A 93 -1.60 13.89 -0.57
C ALA A 93 -1.46 12.37 -0.83
N LEU A 94 -0.35 11.81 -0.37
CA LEU A 94 -0.07 10.38 -0.38
C LEU A 94 0.13 9.88 1.04
N THR A 95 -0.43 8.72 1.36
CA THR A 95 -0.25 8.05 2.64
C THR A 95 0.34 6.66 2.41
N TYR A 96 1.36 6.33 3.17
CA TYR A 96 2.08 5.05 3.14
C TYR A 96 1.77 4.30 4.44
N LEU A 97 1.02 3.21 4.35
CA LEU A 97 0.68 2.34 5.48
C LEU A 97 1.53 1.06 5.40
N ALA A 98 2.49 0.89 6.31
CA ALA A 98 3.42 -0.25 6.27
C ALA A 98 3.96 -0.50 4.86
N ALA A 99 4.41 0.55 4.15
CA ALA A 99 4.53 0.53 2.71
C ALA A 99 5.91 0.92 2.19
N PHE A 100 6.22 0.44 1.00
CA PHE A 100 7.42 0.86 0.28
C PHE A 100 7.31 2.29 -0.21
N LEU A 101 8.18 3.17 0.28
CA LEU A 101 8.32 4.56 -0.15
C LEU A 101 9.60 4.72 -0.99
N PRO A 102 9.47 4.69 -2.35
CA PRO A 102 10.63 4.67 -3.24
C PRO A 102 11.22 6.05 -3.51
N LYS A 103 12.49 6.12 -3.89
CA LYS A 103 13.10 7.20 -4.67
C LYS A 103 13.10 6.84 -6.16
N SER A 104 13.28 7.84 -7.03
CA SER A 104 13.33 7.61 -8.47
C SER A 104 14.39 6.57 -8.83
N GLY A 105 14.04 5.59 -9.66
CA GLY A 105 14.87 4.45 -10.03
C GLY A 105 14.76 3.25 -9.09
N ASP A 106 14.23 3.41 -7.87
CA ASP A 106 14.01 2.27 -6.97
C ASP A 106 13.00 1.28 -7.57
N ARG A 107 13.20 -0.01 -7.25
CA ARG A 107 12.31 -1.12 -7.57
C ARG A 107 11.84 -1.75 -6.27
N LEU A 108 10.60 -2.25 -6.24
CA LEU A 108 10.11 -2.97 -5.06
C LEU A 108 11.08 -4.10 -4.67
N ALA A 109 11.48 -4.93 -5.62
CA ALA A 109 12.41 -6.02 -5.36
C ALA A 109 13.74 -5.55 -4.73
N SER A 110 14.28 -4.40 -5.18
CA SER A 110 15.53 -3.88 -4.64
C SER A 110 15.38 -3.24 -3.26
N LEU A 111 14.22 -2.66 -2.96
CA LEU A 111 13.92 -2.15 -1.63
C LEU A 111 13.71 -3.31 -0.65
N ALA A 112 12.89 -4.31 -1.01
CA ALA A 112 12.66 -5.48 -0.19
C ALA A 112 13.96 -6.25 0.12
N ALA A 113 14.86 -6.38 -0.85
CA ALA A 113 16.15 -7.07 -0.65
C ALA A 113 17.10 -6.37 0.34
N LYS A 114 16.84 -5.10 0.71
CA LYS A 114 17.62 -4.37 1.73
C LYS A 114 17.14 -4.67 3.14
N ASP A 115 15.91 -5.11 3.32
CA ASP A 115 15.34 -5.49 4.61
C ASP A 115 15.76 -6.92 4.99
N LYS A 116 16.91 -7.03 5.65
CA LYS A 116 17.51 -8.33 6.00
C LYS A 116 16.82 -9.04 7.17
N GLU A 117 15.98 -8.33 7.90
CA GLU A 117 15.22 -8.85 9.04
C GLU A 117 13.81 -9.28 8.64
N SER A 118 13.41 -9.03 7.39
CA SER A 118 12.09 -9.42 6.86
C SER A 118 11.91 -10.94 6.87
N LYS A 119 10.80 -11.40 7.46
CA LYS A 119 10.41 -12.81 7.40
C LYS A 119 9.82 -13.24 6.05
N LEU A 120 9.72 -12.33 5.08
CA LEU A 120 9.43 -12.69 3.69
C LEU A 120 10.67 -13.15 2.92
N ASP A 121 11.88 -12.94 3.47
CA ASP A 121 13.11 -13.35 2.78
C ASP A 121 13.14 -14.87 2.57
N GLY A 122 13.45 -15.28 1.33
CA GLY A 122 13.40 -16.69 0.90
C GLY A 122 12.00 -17.33 0.88
N GLY A 123 10.93 -16.57 1.20
CA GLY A 123 9.55 -17.06 1.26
C GLY A 123 8.74 -16.87 -0.02
N ILE A 124 9.25 -16.15 -1.00
CA ILE A 124 8.56 -15.88 -2.27
C ILE A 124 8.80 -17.05 -3.26
N LYS A 125 7.71 -17.65 -3.76
CA LYS A 125 7.74 -18.66 -4.81
C LYS A 125 7.44 -18.00 -6.15
N MET A 126 8.38 -18.12 -7.10
CA MET A 126 8.23 -17.59 -8.45
C MET A 126 7.66 -18.65 -9.40
N ASN A 127 6.63 -18.29 -10.15
CA ASN A 127 6.11 -19.07 -11.26
C ASN A 127 6.41 -18.35 -12.58
N LEU A 128 7.58 -18.64 -13.16
CA LEU A 128 8.03 -17.99 -14.40
C LEU A 128 7.16 -18.33 -15.61
N LEU A 129 6.51 -19.50 -15.63
CA LEU A 129 5.60 -19.84 -16.73
C LEU A 129 4.35 -18.97 -16.73
N ARG A 130 3.86 -18.58 -15.56
CA ARG A 130 2.69 -17.70 -15.40
C ARG A 130 3.05 -16.22 -15.29
N GLY A 131 4.33 -15.88 -15.05
CA GLY A 131 4.77 -14.52 -14.77
C GLY A 131 4.27 -14.00 -13.42
N SER A 132 4.14 -14.88 -12.44
CA SER A 132 3.56 -14.59 -11.14
C SER A 132 4.41 -15.09 -9.97
N SER A 133 4.07 -14.63 -8.78
CA SER A 133 4.63 -15.10 -7.51
C SER A 133 3.53 -15.38 -6.49
N THR A 134 3.84 -16.29 -5.56
CA THR A 134 3.04 -16.59 -4.36
C THR A 134 3.95 -16.65 -3.14
N LEU A 135 3.39 -16.80 -1.95
CA LEU A 135 4.14 -16.96 -0.71
C LEU A 135 4.17 -18.41 -0.25
N LYS A 136 5.20 -18.75 0.49
CA LYS A 136 5.25 -19.99 1.29
C LYS A 136 4.37 -19.81 2.52
N GLU A 137 3.81 -20.91 3.01
CA GLU A 137 2.82 -20.91 4.10
C GLU A 137 3.35 -20.26 5.39
N HIS A 138 4.58 -20.56 5.80
CA HIS A 138 5.16 -19.97 7.00
C HIS A 138 5.24 -18.42 6.95
N CYS A 139 5.39 -17.83 5.76
CA CYS A 139 5.39 -16.37 5.62
C CYS A 139 4.00 -15.76 5.84
N LEU A 140 2.94 -16.54 5.70
CA LEU A 140 1.58 -16.04 5.89
C LEU A 140 1.34 -15.71 7.36
N ASP A 141 1.68 -16.62 8.27
CA ASP A 141 1.50 -16.42 9.70
C ASP A 141 2.56 -15.51 10.30
N ASP A 142 3.83 -15.75 9.96
CA ASP A 142 4.95 -15.08 10.61
C ASP A 142 5.17 -13.65 10.12
N ALA A 143 4.74 -13.33 8.90
CA ALA A 143 5.01 -12.03 8.29
C ALA A 143 3.75 -11.25 7.91
N LEU A 144 2.81 -11.83 7.13
CA LEU A 144 1.65 -11.09 6.66
C LEU A 144 0.60 -10.90 7.76
N PHE A 145 0.11 -12.01 8.34
CA PHE A 145 -1.02 -11.99 9.27
C PHE A 145 -0.59 -12.03 10.74
N ASN A 146 0.68 -11.77 11.03
CA ASN A 146 1.12 -11.61 12.39
C ASN A 146 0.31 -10.47 13.05
N GLN A 147 -0.15 -10.65 14.28
CA GLN A 147 -1.06 -9.77 15.03
C GLN A 147 -2.53 -9.74 14.52
N CYS A 148 -2.89 -10.46 13.46
CA CYS A 148 -4.29 -10.65 13.10
C CYS A 148 -4.97 -11.68 14.00
N SER A 149 -6.29 -11.59 14.19
CA SER A 149 -7.06 -12.65 14.80
C SER A 149 -6.96 -13.94 13.95
N GLU A 150 -7.17 -15.11 14.58
CA GLU A 150 -7.17 -16.39 13.83
C GLU A 150 -8.23 -16.43 12.74
N GLU A 151 -9.38 -15.78 12.96
CA GLU A 151 -10.47 -15.69 11.99
C GLU A 151 -10.08 -14.81 10.80
N ASP A 152 -9.57 -13.61 11.04
CA ASP A 152 -9.12 -12.69 10.00
C ASP A 152 -7.95 -13.28 9.21
N ALA A 153 -6.99 -13.90 9.88
CA ALA A 153 -5.86 -14.56 9.23
C ALA A 153 -6.33 -15.72 8.33
N ARG A 154 -7.28 -16.55 8.80
CA ARG A 154 -7.84 -17.64 8.00
C ARG A 154 -8.58 -17.12 6.78
N THR A 155 -9.41 -16.11 6.95
CA THR A 155 -10.16 -15.47 5.87
C THR A 155 -9.21 -14.84 4.86
N GLY A 156 -8.27 -14.01 5.32
CA GLY A 156 -7.29 -13.33 4.48
C GLY A 156 -6.44 -14.31 3.66
N LYS A 157 -5.94 -15.40 4.30
CA LYS A 157 -5.18 -16.45 3.60
C LYS A 157 -5.97 -17.09 2.46
N SER A 158 -7.28 -17.30 2.65
CA SER A 158 -8.14 -17.90 1.62
C SER A 158 -8.36 -16.97 0.42
N LEU A 159 -8.18 -15.66 0.60
CA LEU A 159 -8.39 -14.62 -0.42
C LEU A 159 -7.10 -14.19 -1.13
N LEU A 160 -5.92 -14.62 -0.63
CA LEU A 160 -4.65 -14.33 -1.28
C LEU A 160 -4.59 -14.90 -2.70
N GLY A 161 -4.08 -14.10 -3.62
CA GLY A 161 -3.90 -14.45 -5.02
C GLY A 161 -2.43 -14.54 -5.45
N GLU A 162 -2.23 -14.75 -6.75
CA GLU A 162 -0.91 -14.59 -7.37
C GLU A 162 -0.61 -13.09 -7.56
N ASN A 163 0.66 -12.73 -7.53
CA ASN A 163 1.13 -11.37 -7.81
C ASN A 163 1.95 -11.33 -9.09
N PRO A 164 1.64 -10.44 -10.06
CA PRO A 164 2.44 -10.24 -11.26
C PRO A 164 3.90 -9.85 -10.94
N ILE A 165 4.85 -10.45 -11.64
CA ILE A 165 6.29 -10.23 -11.38
C ILE A 165 6.78 -8.91 -11.96
N ARG A 166 6.31 -8.51 -13.15
CA ARG A 166 6.84 -7.34 -13.87
C ARG A 166 6.74 -6.04 -13.07
N PRO A 167 5.62 -5.71 -12.40
CA PRO A 167 5.54 -4.50 -11.56
C PRO A 167 6.61 -4.46 -10.46
N VAL A 168 6.89 -5.61 -9.84
CA VAL A 168 7.86 -5.74 -8.73
C VAL A 168 9.31 -5.47 -9.18
N LEU A 169 9.62 -5.81 -10.44
CA LEU A 169 10.94 -5.64 -11.04
C LEU A 169 11.11 -4.29 -11.76
N SER A 170 10.02 -3.54 -11.95
CA SER A 170 10.05 -2.24 -12.62
C SER A 170 10.56 -1.14 -11.69
N GLY A 171 11.42 -0.26 -12.21
CA GLY A 171 11.83 0.95 -11.51
C GLY A 171 10.75 2.03 -11.62
N VAL A 172 10.55 2.80 -10.54
CA VAL A 172 9.68 3.98 -10.56
C VAL A 172 10.39 5.16 -11.23
N ASN A 173 9.62 6.03 -11.90
CA ASN A 173 10.13 7.24 -12.52
C ASN A 173 9.49 8.47 -11.86
N LEU A 174 10.01 8.85 -10.70
CA LEU A 174 9.52 9.98 -9.91
C LEU A 174 10.13 11.27 -10.43
N LYS A 175 9.27 12.27 -10.69
CA LYS A 175 9.65 13.59 -11.17
C LYS A 175 9.59 14.62 -10.02
N ASP A 176 10.11 15.81 -10.24
CA ASP A 176 10.13 16.89 -9.22
C ASP A 176 8.75 17.21 -8.67
N GLN A 177 7.70 17.13 -9.48
CA GLN A 177 6.31 17.35 -9.06
C GLN A 177 5.84 16.34 -7.99
N PHE A 178 6.34 15.09 -8.03
CA PHE A 178 6.06 14.11 -6.98
C PHE A 178 6.61 14.55 -5.62
N GLU A 179 7.79 15.17 -5.60
CA GLU A 179 8.40 15.65 -4.34
C GLU A 179 7.53 16.70 -3.64
N ALA A 180 6.82 17.54 -4.41
CA ALA A 180 5.95 18.60 -3.87
C ALA A 180 4.65 18.09 -3.24
N ILE A 181 4.18 16.88 -3.59
CA ILE A 181 2.96 16.32 -3.02
C ILE A 181 3.20 15.98 -1.53
N PRO A 182 2.32 16.44 -0.60
CA PRO A 182 2.40 16.07 0.80
C PRO A 182 2.39 14.55 1.01
N LYS A 183 3.28 14.06 1.87
CA LYS A 183 3.41 12.64 2.18
C LYS A 183 3.24 12.38 3.66
N HIS A 184 2.46 11.36 3.98
CA HIS A 184 2.24 10.85 5.32
C HIS A 184 2.70 9.40 5.40
N TYR A 185 3.23 9.01 6.54
CA TYR A 185 3.62 7.62 6.78
C TYR A 185 2.99 7.12 8.08
N ILE A 186 2.41 5.92 8.02
CA ILE A 186 1.91 5.16 9.17
C ILE A 186 2.77 3.92 9.27
N ARG A 187 3.65 3.88 10.29
CA ARG A 187 4.56 2.77 10.55
C ARG A 187 3.91 1.75 11.48
N CYS A 188 4.00 0.48 11.13
CA CYS A 188 3.50 -0.63 11.92
C CYS A 188 4.63 -1.24 12.75
N MET A 189 4.54 -1.15 14.09
CA MET A 189 5.65 -1.44 15.00
C MET A 189 5.91 -2.93 15.21
N ALA A 190 4.95 -3.81 14.88
CA ALA A 190 5.10 -5.26 14.93
C ALA A 190 5.18 -5.90 13.52
N ASP A 191 5.39 -5.11 12.47
CA ASP A 191 5.49 -5.60 11.09
C ASP A 191 6.73 -6.48 10.90
N GLN A 192 6.52 -7.68 10.35
CA GLN A 192 7.56 -8.66 10.07
C GLN A 192 7.76 -8.88 8.56
N ALA A 193 6.93 -8.25 7.71
CA ALA A 193 7.06 -8.29 6.25
C ALA A 193 7.91 -7.14 5.73
N ILE A 194 7.69 -5.93 6.27
CA ILE A 194 8.56 -4.75 6.10
C ILE A 194 8.89 -4.27 7.50
N THR A 195 10.09 -4.56 7.97
CA THR A 195 10.42 -4.30 9.37
C THR A 195 10.28 -2.81 9.75
N PRO A 196 9.95 -2.49 11.01
CA PRO A 196 9.80 -1.10 11.45
C PRO A 196 11.05 -0.25 11.18
N SER A 197 12.24 -0.84 11.32
CA SER A 197 13.51 -0.19 10.99
C SER A 197 13.63 0.14 9.50
N HIS A 198 13.17 -0.78 8.63
CA HIS A 198 13.19 -0.56 7.19
C HIS A 198 12.13 0.47 6.74
N GLN A 199 10.94 0.46 7.36
CA GLN A 199 9.92 1.49 7.16
C GLN A 199 10.48 2.87 7.53
N GLU A 200 11.11 3.01 8.69
CA GLU A 200 11.73 4.25 9.14
C GLU A 200 12.86 4.70 8.20
N TRP A 201 13.73 3.76 7.77
CA TRP A 201 14.78 4.08 6.81
C TRP A 201 14.21 4.65 5.50
N MET A 202 13.13 4.09 4.97
CA MET A 202 12.48 4.63 3.77
C MET A 202 11.85 6.00 4.02
N ALA A 203 11.16 6.16 5.14
CA ALA A 203 10.50 7.40 5.54
C ALA A 203 11.50 8.56 5.70
N ASN A 204 12.63 8.31 6.34
CA ASN A 204 13.70 9.30 6.59
C ASN A 204 14.36 9.83 5.31
N ARG A 205 14.10 9.23 4.15
CA ARG A 205 14.57 9.73 2.85
C ARG A 205 13.73 10.90 2.31
N TYR A 206 12.62 11.24 3.01
CA TYR A 206 11.67 12.28 2.60
C TYR A 206 11.37 13.26 3.73
N LYS A 207 10.98 14.49 3.36
CA LYS A 207 10.33 15.41 4.30
C LYS A 207 8.84 15.05 4.34
N LEU A 208 8.44 14.28 5.32
CA LEU A 208 7.05 13.89 5.53
C LEU A 208 6.27 15.01 6.22
N LYS A 209 4.98 15.16 5.89
CA LYS A 209 4.06 16.06 6.58
C LYS A 209 3.62 15.48 7.93
N SER A 210 3.47 14.15 8.02
CA SER A 210 3.30 13.44 9.28
C SER A 210 3.94 12.05 9.24
N PHE A 211 4.38 11.58 10.40
CA PHE A 211 4.85 10.23 10.65
C PHE A 211 4.20 9.74 11.94
N GLN A 212 3.52 8.61 11.88
CA GLN A 212 2.76 8.05 13.00
C GLN A 212 3.12 6.58 13.18
N ASP A 213 3.25 6.17 14.44
CA ASP A 213 3.44 4.76 14.81
C ASP A 213 2.11 4.17 15.27
N ILE A 214 1.83 2.93 14.87
CA ILE A 214 0.72 2.14 15.37
C ILE A 214 1.23 0.76 15.82
N ASP A 215 0.61 0.20 16.86
CA ASP A 215 0.93 -1.15 17.33
C ASP A 215 0.17 -2.18 16.50
N SER A 216 0.80 -2.60 15.40
CA SER A 216 0.18 -3.47 14.40
C SER A 216 1.22 -4.29 13.67
N GLY A 217 0.80 -5.48 13.18
CA GLY A 217 1.51 -6.25 12.18
C GLY A 217 1.36 -5.68 10.77
N HIS A 218 1.79 -6.48 9.76
CA HIS A 218 1.80 -6.01 8.36
C HIS A 218 0.41 -5.70 7.81
N MET A 219 -0.58 -6.58 8.04
CA MET A 219 -1.97 -6.38 7.61
C MET A 219 -2.72 -5.45 8.57
N ALA A 220 -2.25 -4.23 8.72
CA ALA A 220 -2.73 -3.26 9.69
C ALA A 220 -4.24 -2.96 9.60
N ALA A 221 -4.80 -2.96 8.40
CA ALA A 221 -6.24 -2.78 8.19
C ALA A 221 -7.08 -3.92 8.80
N HIS A 222 -6.47 -5.08 9.11
CA HIS A 222 -7.10 -6.21 9.79
C HIS A 222 -6.70 -6.29 11.27
N SER A 223 -5.42 -6.12 11.59
CA SER A 223 -4.92 -6.30 12.97
C SER A 223 -5.16 -5.10 13.88
N ALA A 224 -5.28 -3.89 13.32
CA ALA A 224 -5.48 -2.64 14.06
C ALA A 224 -6.36 -1.64 13.27
N PRO A 225 -7.59 -2.05 12.84
CA PRO A 225 -8.43 -1.20 11.98
C PRO A 225 -8.83 0.11 12.64
N GLU A 226 -8.97 0.14 13.96
CA GLU A 226 -9.33 1.32 14.73
C GLU A 226 -8.21 2.36 14.72
N GLU A 227 -6.97 1.93 14.97
CA GLU A 227 -5.78 2.77 14.99
C GLU A 227 -5.47 3.32 13.58
N VAL A 228 -5.67 2.49 12.53
CA VAL A 228 -5.54 2.97 11.14
C VAL A 228 -6.60 4.02 10.83
N ALA A 229 -7.86 3.81 11.21
CA ALA A 229 -8.93 4.78 10.99
C ALA A 229 -8.68 6.10 11.74
N GLU A 230 -8.15 6.03 12.97
CA GLU A 230 -7.73 7.22 13.73
C GLU A 230 -6.59 7.96 13.04
N ALA A 231 -5.56 7.26 12.57
CA ALA A 231 -4.44 7.84 11.85
C ALA A 231 -4.90 8.54 10.55
N LEU A 232 -5.80 7.92 9.78
CA LEU A 232 -6.38 8.52 8.57
C LEU A 232 -7.26 9.73 8.91
N THR A 233 -7.98 9.72 10.04
CA THR A 233 -8.75 10.88 10.52
C THR A 233 -7.84 12.08 10.78
N LYS A 234 -6.70 11.86 11.46
CA LYS A 234 -5.69 12.90 11.71
C LYS A 234 -5.11 13.44 10.39
N ILE A 235 -4.80 12.56 9.43
CA ILE A 235 -4.30 12.97 8.12
C ILE A 235 -5.34 13.82 7.37
N ARG A 236 -6.62 13.42 7.39
CA ARG A 236 -7.71 14.20 6.78
C ARG A 236 -7.77 15.62 7.36
N SER A 237 -7.64 15.77 8.67
CA SER A 237 -7.65 17.08 9.34
C SER A 237 -6.47 17.94 8.89
N LEU A 238 -5.24 17.39 8.87
CA LEU A 238 -4.03 18.08 8.41
C LEU A 238 -4.11 18.56 6.96
N GLU A 239 -4.85 17.82 6.11
CA GLU A 239 -5.02 18.18 4.69
C GLU A 239 -6.21 19.14 4.48
N SER A 240 -7.20 19.15 5.38
CA SER A 240 -8.31 20.10 5.32
C SER A 240 -7.86 21.51 5.72
N ASP A 241 -7.05 21.63 6.77
CA ASP A 241 -6.56 22.91 7.29
C ASP A 241 -5.63 23.64 6.30
N ALA A 242 -4.91 22.88 5.45
CA ALA A 242 -4.04 23.44 4.42
C ALA A 242 -4.78 24.14 3.27
N ASN A 243 -6.08 23.92 3.11
CA ASN A 243 -6.91 24.53 2.07
C ASN A 243 -7.63 25.82 2.51
N ILE A 244 -7.41 26.29 3.75
CA ILE A 244 -8.09 27.46 4.32
C ILE A 244 -7.19 28.72 4.26
N ILE A 245 -5.95 28.58 3.81
CA ILE A 245 -4.97 29.68 3.64
C ILE A 245 -4.81 30.01 2.16
#